data_2f0d4acbea2be07ba187f929787804af
#
_entry.id   2f0d4acbea2be07ba187f929787804af
#
_cell.length_a   1.000
_cell.length_b   1.000
_cell.length_c   1.000
_cell.angle_alpha   90.00
_cell.angle_beta   90.00
_cell.angle_gamma   90.00
#
_symmetry.space_group_name_H-M   'P 1'
#
loop_
_entity.id
_entity.type
_entity.pdbx_description
1 polymer ?
#
loop_
_entity_poly.entity_id
_entity_poly.type
_entity_poly.pdbx_seq_one_letter_code
_entity_poly.pdbx_strand_id
1 'polypeptide(L)'
;LFRSQDEEEEQEQIDFLAIQKDLFIELNNLRKNPKSYIPLIEAEMKLLKKNNILKKNDSNLQIQTIEGKDAYLDAIKFLEHQQPVPALNEESRLSSAAMDLVKDLGERGIVSHQDQYGQFVSERIEKYCEWDGAAAENLDFGFKNAENIILNLLIDDGVVERNQRYNLFHPDFKYIGIAAGAHREYGICVVIGYAMDVRPLGSEPKNVSDFIQEYIKNTMNRQKILNPFQEDEPDAPDNTVSLKIVKSQKTIGGKLKKITKKIK
;
A
#
# COMPACT_ATOMS: atom_id res chain seq x y z
N LEU A 1 -48.62 25.74 -20.06
CA LEU A 1 -48.36 24.66 -19.11
C LEU A 1 -47.07 23.97 -19.53
N PHE A 2 -45.92 24.54 -19.16
CA PHE A 2 -44.62 23.87 -19.25
C PHE A 2 -44.32 23.31 -17.85
N ARG A 3 -44.39 21.99 -17.71
CA ARG A 3 -43.83 21.26 -16.57
C ARG A 3 -42.33 21.10 -16.84
N SER A 4 -41.51 21.84 -16.11
CA SER A 4 -40.13 21.55 -15.94
C SER A 4 -40.05 20.23 -15.15
N GLN A 5 -39.58 19.16 -15.80
CA GLN A 5 -39.13 17.98 -15.12
C GLN A 5 -37.71 18.31 -14.66
N ASP A 6 -37.60 18.73 -13.42
CA ASP A 6 -36.34 18.67 -12.67
C ASP A 6 -36.12 17.18 -12.37
N GLU A 7 -35.39 16.49 -13.23
CA GLU A 7 -34.78 15.21 -12.89
C GLU A 7 -33.71 15.51 -11.85
N GLU A 8 -34.09 15.40 -10.58
CA GLU A 8 -33.13 15.30 -9.49
C GLU A 8 -32.36 13.98 -9.76
N GLU A 9 -31.16 14.08 -10.35
CA GLU A 9 -30.20 12.99 -10.35
C GLU A 9 -29.90 12.69 -8.86
N GLU A 10 -30.46 11.59 -8.33
CA GLU A 10 -30.05 11.04 -7.04
C GLU A 10 -28.54 10.78 -7.13
N GLN A 11 -27.74 11.68 -6.57
CA GLN A 11 -26.30 11.45 -6.42
C GLN A 11 -26.14 10.27 -5.47
N GLU A 12 -25.71 9.14 -6.01
CA GLU A 12 -25.41 7.93 -5.26
C GLU A 12 -24.40 8.27 -4.14
N GLN A 13 -24.86 8.25 -2.91
CA GLN A 13 -24.03 8.56 -1.75
C GLN A 13 -22.96 7.47 -1.60
N ILE A 14 -21.68 7.86 -1.69
CA ILE A 14 -20.56 6.92 -1.56
C ILE A 14 -20.46 6.45 -0.10
N ASP A 15 -20.57 5.15 0.13
CA ASP A 15 -20.34 4.52 1.43
C ASP A 15 -18.85 4.23 1.64
N PHE A 16 -18.13 5.22 2.16
CA PHE A 16 -16.69 5.10 2.42
C PHE A 16 -16.35 3.98 3.42
N LEU A 17 -17.25 3.69 4.36
CA LEU A 17 -17.02 2.64 5.35
C LEU A 17 -17.14 1.25 4.73
N ALA A 18 -18.10 1.04 3.82
CA ALA A 18 -18.21 -0.19 3.05
C ALA A 18 -16.96 -0.40 2.21
N ILE A 19 -16.48 0.62 1.49
CA ILE A 19 -15.25 0.55 0.70
C ILE A 19 -14.05 0.11 1.55
N GLN A 20 -13.86 0.68 2.74
CA GLN A 20 -12.75 0.33 3.66
C GLN A 20 -12.82 -1.14 4.08
N LYS A 21 -14.01 -1.64 4.45
CA LYS A 21 -14.22 -3.04 4.85
C LYS A 21 -13.99 -4.02 3.70
N ASP A 22 -14.55 -3.72 2.54
CA ASP A 22 -14.42 -4.56 1.36
C ASP A 22 -12.96 -4.62 0.90
N LEU A 23 -12.26 -3.48 0.94
CA LEU A 23 -10.84 -3.41 0.57
C LEU A 23 -9.95 -4.20 1.53
N PHE A 24 -10.24 -4.20 2.84
CA PHE A 24 -9.52 -5.04 3.80
C PHE A 24 -9.68 -6.52 3.49
N ILE A 25 -10.91 -6.96 3.18
CA ILE A 25 -11.20 -8.34 2.81
C ILE A 25 -10.49 -8.70 1.51
N GLU A 26 -10.63 -7.86 0.50
CA GLU A 26 -10.10 -8.09 -0.85
C GLU A 26 -8.56 -8.15 -0.86
N LEU A 27 -7.90 -7.26 -0.12
CA LEU A 27 -6.46 -7.28 0.02
C LEU A 27 -5.95 -8.59 0.68
N ASN A 28 -6.64 -9.08 1.69
CA ASN A 28 -6.28 -10.37 2.32
C ASN A 28 -6.59 -11.57 1.40
N ASN A 29 -7.61 -11.51 0.55
CA ASN A 29 -7.87 -12.49 -0.49
C ASN A 29 -6.74 -12.51 -1.53
N LEU A 30 -6.30 -11.34 -1.99
CA LEU A 30 -5.16 -11.19 -2.88
C LEU A 30 -3.90 -11.81 -2.28
N ARG A 31 -3.58 -11.49 -1.02
CA ARG A 31 -2.39 -12.01 -0.32
C ARG A 31 -2.42 -13.53 -0.17
N LYS A 32 -3.61 -14.10 0.05
CA LYS A 32 -3.83 -15.55 0.17
C LYS A 32 -3.73 -16.27 -1.17
N ASN A 33 -4.21 -15.66 -2.25
CA ASN A 33 -4.23 -16.29 -3.59
C ASN A 33 -3.89 -15.28 -4.69
N PRO A 34 -2.62 -14.88 -4.83
CA PRO A 34 -2.20 -13.86 -5.80
C PRO A 34 -2.61 -14.17 -7.25
N LYS A 35 -2.50 -15.44 -7.64
CA LYS A 35 -2.75 -15.86 -9.03
C LYS A 35 -4.21 -15.74 -9.45
N SER A 36 -5.17 -15.68 -8.49
CA SER A 36 -6.59 -15.51 -8.81
C SER A 36 -6.91 -14.15 -9.44
N TYR A 37 -6.00 -13.18 -9.34
CA TYR A 37 -6.16 -11.85 -9.94
C TYR A 37 -5.67 -11.75 -11.38
N ILE A 38 -4.94 -12.75 -11.89
CA ILE A 38 -4.46 -12.76 -13.29
C ILE A 38 -5.63 -12.64 -14.29
N PRO A 39 -6.72 -13.44 -14.19
CA PRO A 39 -7.85 -13.30 -15.12
C PRO A 39 -8.53 -11.93 -15.05
N LEU A 40 -8.55 -11.28 -13.89
CA LEU A 40 -9.14 -9.94 -13.71
C LEU A 40 -8.29 -8.88 -14.43
N ILE A 41 -6.95 -8.95 -14.29
CA ILE A 41 -6.01 -8.08 -15.00
C ILE A 41 -6.12 -8.28 -16.51
N GLU A 42 -6.21 -9.54 -16.98
CA GLU A 42 -6.40 -9.86 -18.40
C GLU A 42 -7.72 -9.31 -18.95
N ALA A 43 -8.80 -9.38 -18.15
CA ALA A 43 -10.09 -8.84 -18.52
C ALA A 43 -10.04 -7.31 -18.65
N GLU A 44 -9.43 -6.63 -17.67
CA GLU A 44 -9.27 -5.18 -17.70
C GLU A 44 -8.36 -4.72 -18.87
N MET A 45 -7.27 -5.44 -19.12
CA MET A 45 -6.37 -5.16 -20.25
C MET A 45 -7.09 -5.16 -21.60
N LYS A 46 -8.15 -5.96 -21.78
CA LYS A 46 -8.98 -5.98 -23.01
C LYS A 46 -9.82 -4.72 -23.18
N LEU A 47 -10.05 -3.96 -22.10
CA LEU A 47 -10.79 -2.69 -22.13
C LEU A 47 -9.91 -1.52 -22.61
N LEU A 48 -8.58 -1.69 -22.63
CA LEU A 48 -7.67 -0.69 -23.15
C LEU A 48 -7.96 -0.37 -24.61
N LYS A 49 -8.20 0.90 -24.88
CA LYS A 49 -8.39 1.42 -26.24
C LYS A 49 -7.05 1.75 -26.90
N LYS A 50 -7.08 1.99 -28.21
CA LYS A 50 -5.97 2.66 -28.90
C LYS A 50 -5.66 3.96 -28.14
N ASN A 51 -4.40 4.32 -28.02
CA ASN A 51 -3.90 5.48 -27.27
C ASN A 51 -3.87 5.29 -25.74
N ASN A 52 -3.84 4.04 -25.26
CA ASN A 52 -3.68 3.72 -23.84
C ASN A 52 -4.79 4.32 -22.93
N ILE A 53 -6.00 4.44 -23.43
CA ILE A 53 -7.16 4.88 -22.64
C ILE A 53 -7.88 3.65 -22.13
N LEU A 54 -7.96 3.53 -20.80
CA LEU A 54 -8.82 2.59 -20.12
C LEU A 54 -10.20 3.22 -19.92
N LYS A 55 -11.25 2.52 -20.32
CA LYS A 55 -12.64 2.90 -20.04
C LYS A 55 -13.33 1.72 -19.38
N LYS A 56 -13.64 1.84 -18.10
CA LYS A 56 -14.43 0.84 -17.37
C LYS A 56 -15.93 1.06 -17.61
N ASN A 57 -16.67 -0.05 -17.70
CA ASN A 57 -18.11 0.02 -18.04
C ASN A 57 -18.98 0.49 -16.87
N ASP A 58 -18.50 0.34 -15.66
CA ASP A 58 -19.18 0.66 -14.40
C ASP A 58 -18.87 2.06 -13.86
N SER A 59 -18.03 2.80 -14.57
CA SER A 59 -17.65 4.16 -14.18
C SER A 59 -17.58 5.07 -15.41
N ASN A 60 -17.89 6.34 -15.22
CA ASN A 60 -17.65 7.36 -16.23
C ASN A 60 -16.17 7.77 -16.33
N LEU A 61 -15.31 7.10 -15.58
CA LEU A 61 -13.88 7.37 -15.56
C LEU A 61 -13.22 6.91 -16.85
N GLN A 62 -12.46 7.80 -17.45
CA GLN A 62 -11.52 7.49 -18.53
C GLN A 62 -10.12 7.76 -18.00
N ILE A 63 -9.32 6.70 -17.94
CA ILE A 63 -7.97 6.76 -17.38
C ILE A 63 -6.99 6.72 -18.54
N GLN A 64 -6.17 7.77 -18.66
CA GLN A 64 -5.04 7.76 -19.55
C GLN A 64 -3.90 7.01 -18.86
N THR A 65 -3.59 5.79 -19.31
CA THR A 65 -2.46 5.01 -18.81
C THR A 65 -1.15 5.50 -19.43
N ILE A 66 -0.06 5.40 -18.68
CA ILE A 66 1.29 5.84 -19.11
C ILE A 66 1.96 4.75 -19.92
N GLU A 67 2.05 3.54 -19.38
CA GLU A 67 2.72 2.39 -19.98
C GLU A 67 1.75 1.54 -20.84
N GLY A 68 0.44 1.72 -20.63
CA GLY A 68 -0.57 0.97 -21.35
C GLY A 68 -0.46 -0.53 -21.06
N LYS A 69 -0.50 -1.34 -22.14
CA LYS A 69 -0.52 -2.80 -22.04
C LYS A 69 0.70 -3.39 -21.29
N ASP A 70 1.83 -2.71 -21.32
CA ASP A 70 3.07 -3.24 -20.74
C ASP A 70 3.00 -3.34 -19.21
N ALA A 71 2.35 -2.37 -18.52
CA ALA A 71 2.13 -2.43 -17.09
C ALA A 71 1.26 -3.64 -16.68
N TYR A 72 0.24 -3.97 -17.50
CA TYR A 72 -0.63 -5.14 -17.26
C TYR A 72 0.14 -6.46 -17.41
N LEU A 73 0.93 -6.59 -18.48
CA LEU A 73 1.75 -7.79 -18.72
C LEU A 73 2.81 -7.97 -17.63
N ASP A 74 3.39 -6.89 -17.15
CA ASP A 74 4.33 -6.89 -16.03
C ASP A 74 3.65 -7.34 -14.73
N ALA A 75 2.43 -6.86 -14.45
CA ALA A 75 1.65 -7.30 -13.30
C ALA A 75 1.29 -8.79 -13.36
N ILE A 76 0.87 -9.29 -14.53
CA ILE A 76 0.58 -10.71 -14.75
C ILE A 76 1.83 -11.55 -14.47
N LYS A 77 2.96 -11.19 -15.09
CA LYS A 77 4.24 -11.89 -14.90
C LYS A 77 4.67 -11.90 -13.43
N PHE A 78 4.49 -10.81 -12.71
CA PHE A 78 4.74 -10.74 -11.27
C PHE A 78 3.86 -11.75 -10.52
N LEU A 79 2.54 -11.76 -10.76
CA LEU A 79 1.61 -12.63 -10.06
C LEU A 79 1.81 -14.12 -10.38
N GLU A 80 2.30 -14.48 -11.56
CA GLU A 80 2.66 -15.87 -11.90
C GLU A 80 3.69 -16.47 -10.94
N HIS A 81 4.58 -15.63 -10.38
CA HIS A 81 5.67 -16.05 -9.48
C HIS A 81 5.38 -15.70 -8.01
N GLN A 82 4.44 -14.78 -7.75
CA GLN A 82 4.13 -14.35 -6.39
C GLN A 82 3.55 -15.50 -5.56
N GLN A 83 4.20 -15.81 -4.46
CA GLN A 83 3.70 -16.77 -3.48
C GLN A 83 2.72 -16.10 -2.52
N PRO A 84 1.78 -16.86 -1.94
CA PRO A 84 0.95 -16.37 -0.86
C PRO A 84 1.79 -15.80 0.29
N VAL A 85 1.29 -14.72 0.90
CA VAL A 85 1.92 -14.10 2.07
C VAL A 85 0.92 -14.00 3.22
N PRO A 86 1.37 -13.86 4.48
CA PRO A 86 0.48 -13.80 5.64
C PRO A 86 -0.57 -12.71 5.53
N ALA A 87 -1.76 -12.98 6.05
CA ALA A 87 -2.82 -11.98 6.15
C ALA A 87 -2.41 -10.82 7.06
N LEU A 88 -2.94 -9.63 6.76
CA LEU A 88 -2.79 -8.43 7.57
C LEU A 88 -3.89 -8.36 8.62
N ASN A 89 -3.57 -7.78 9.77
CA ASN A 89 -4.51 -7.48 10.84
C ASN A 89 -4.91 -6.00 10.77
N GLU A 90 -6.20 -5.73 10.92
CA GLU A 90 -6.69 -4.36 10.97
C GLU A 90 -6.22 -3.65 12.23
N GLU A 91 -5.77 -2.40 12.07
CA GLU A 91 -5.28 -1.56 13.16
C GLU A 91 -5.85 -0.14 13.05
N SER A 92 -6.76 0.18 13.95
CA SER A 92 -7.51 1.44 13.90
C SER A 92 -6.64 2.70 14.01
N ARG A 93 -5.49 2.61 14.68
CA ARG A 93 -4.54 3.72 14.81
C ARG A 93 -3.86 4.03 13.48
N LEU A 94 -3.58 3.02 12.66
CA LEU A 94 -3.13 3.20 11.28
C LEU A 94 -4.24 3.79 10.41
N SER A 95 -5.50 3.38 10.61
CA SER A 95 -6.65 3.98 9.91
C SER A 95 -6.82 5.45 10.28
N SER A 96 -6.54 5.85 11.52
CA SER A 96 -6.57 7.25 11.93
C SER A 96 -5.48 8.07 11.24
N ALA A 97 -4.26 7.54 11.16
CA ALA A 97 -3.15 8.19 10.45
C ALA A 97 -3.43 8.31 8.93
N ALA A 98 -4.05 7.28 8.33
CA ALA A 98 -4.51 7.30 6.94
C ALA A 98 -5.61 8.34 6.72
N MET A 99 -6.56 8.48 7.66
CA MET A 99 -7.65 9.44 7.59
C MET A 99 -7.16 10.88 7.65
N ASP A 100 -6.08 11.17 8.38
CA ASP A 100 -5.46 12.50 8.37
C ASP A 100 -5.04 12.89 6.94
N LEU A 101 -4.42 11.97 6.20
CA LEU A 101 -4.02 12.23 4.81
C LEU A 101 -5.23 12.31 3.88
N VAL A 102 -6.23 11.42 4.03
CA VAL A 102 -7.47 11.47 3.23
C VAL A 102 -8.14 12.82 3.31
N LYS A 103 -8.29 13.38 4.53
CA LYS A 103 -8.90 14.70 4.73
C LYS A 103 -8.08 15.79 4.08
N ASP A 104 -6.76 15.80 4.30
CA ASP A 104 -5.88 16.81 3.74
C ASP A 104 -5.87 16.80 2.21
N LEU A 105 -5.66 15.63 1.58
CA LEU A 105 -5.64 15.51 0.13
C LEU A 105 -7.02 15.82 -0.48
N GLY A 106 -8.08 15.34 0.16
CA GLY A 106 -9.46 15.55 -0.29
C GLY A 106 -9.83 17.03 -0.36
N GLU A 107 -9.50 17.80 0.67
CA GLU A 107 -9.75 19.24 0.74
C GLU A 107 -8.90 20.03 -0.26
N ARG A 108 -7.61 19.69 -0.37
CA ARG A 108 -6.69 20.37 -1.29
C ARG A 108 -6.86 19.96 -2.75
N GLY A 109 -7.48 18.80 -3.03
CA GLY A 109 -7.65 18.27 -4.38
C GLY A 109 -6.34 17.85 -5.05
N ILE A 110 -5.37 17.34 -4.31
CA ILE A 110 -4.04 16.97 -4.82
C ILE A 110 -3.71 15.50 -4.56
N VAL A 111 -2.72 15.00 -5.30
CA VAL A 111 -2.13 13.67 -5.13
C VAL A 111 -0.74 13.82 -4.51
N SER A 112 -0.55 13.29 -3.30
CA SER A 112 0.72 13.39 -2.59
C SER A 112 0.80 12.35 -1.46
N HIS A 113 2.01 11.85 -1.18
CA HIS A 113 2.32 11.10 0.04
C HIS A 113 2.62 11.98 1.24
N GLN A 114 2.73 13.30 1.04
CA GLN A 114 2.93 14.27 2.09
C GLN A 114 1.65 15.06 2.35
N ASP A 115 1.34 15.25 3.63
CA ASP A 115 0.30 16.17 4.05
C ASP A 115 0.75 17.65 3.90
N GLN A 116 -0.12 18.58 4.27
CA GLN A 116 0.18 20.02 4.18
C GLN A 116 1.37 20.48 5.06
N TYR A 117 1.77 19.65 6.01
CA TYR A 117 2.93 19.91 6.88
C TYR A 117 4.20 19.21 6.39
N GLY A 118 4.17 18.56 5.23
CA GLY A 118 5.28 17.80 4.67
C GLY A 118 5.53 16.45 5.36
N GLN A 119 4.57 15.94 6.15
CA GLN A 119 4.70 14.70 6.90
C GLN A 119 4.39 13.50 6.00
N PHE A 120 5.25 12.51 6.01
CA PHE A 120 5.03 11.19 5.40
C PHE A 120 4.27 10.25 6.35
N VAL A 121 4.01 9.04 5.91
CA VAL A 121 3.26 8.04 6.66
C VAL A 121 3.82 7.78 8.06
N SER A 122 5.15 7.72 8.21
CA SER A 122 5.82 7.49 9.48
C SER A 122 5.47 8.54 10.53
N GLU A 123 5.60 9.84 10.16
CA GLU A 123 5.30 10.93 11.07
C GLU A 123 3.80 11.03 11.40
N ARG A 124 2.94 10.64 10.47
CA ARG A 124 1.49 10.59 10.76
C ARG A 124 1.13 9.44 11.70
N ILE A 125 1.74 8.25 11.54
CA ILE A 125 1.54 7.11 12.44
C ILE A 125 1.97 7.44 13.86
N GLU A 126 3.09 8.15 14.04
CA GLU A 126 3.64 8.54 15.35
C GLU A 126 2.70 9.42 16.20
N LYS A 127 1.66 10.00 15.59
CA LYS A 127 0.62 10.73 16.33
C LYS A 127 -0.32 9.78 17.10
N TYR A 128 -0.44 8.53 16.66
CA TYR A 128 -1.44 7.59 17.13
C TYR A 128 -0.86 6.37 17.82
N CYS A 129 0.36 5.97 17.47
CA CYS A 129 1.01 4.79 18.02
C CYS A 129 2.53 4.82 17.89
N GLU A 130 3.19 3.97 18.67
CA GLU A 130 4.56 3.58 18.43
C GLU A 130 4.58 2.48 17.37
N TRP A 131 5.64 2.45 16.57
CA TRP A 131 5.82 1.42 15.54
C TRP A 131 7.29 1.02 15.44
N ASP A 132 7.56 -0.22 14.98
CA ASP A 132 8.91 -0.73 14.75
C ASP A 132 9.03 -1.36 13.36
N GLY A 133 10.24 -1.35 12.82
CA GLY A 133 10.58 -1.93 11.53
C GLY A 133 10.33 -1.00 10.37
N ALA A 134 9.36 -1.30 9.52
CA ALA A 134 8.98 -0.50 8.36
C ALA A 134 7.50 -0.13 8.39
N ALA A 135 7.21 1.04 7.85
CA ALA A 135 5.88 1.52 7.52
C ALA A 135 5.85 1.97 6.05
N ALA A 136 4.72 1.77 5.40
CA ALA A 136 4.49 2.18 4.02
C ALA A 136 3.04 2.60 3.82
N GLU A 137 2.75 3.21 2.67
CA GLU A 137 1.37 3.49 2.29
C GLU A 137 1.15 3.34 0.79
N ASN A 138 -0.09 3.01 0.43
CA ASN A 138 -0.61 3.07 -0.92
C ASN A 138 -1.70 4.12 -1.01
N LEU A 139 -1.81 4.75 -2.17
CA LEU A 139 -2.85 5.73 -2.49
C LEU A 139 -3.61 5.29 -3.73
N ASP A 140 -4.93 5.45 -3.69
CA ASP A 140 -5.79 5.29 -4.85
C ASP A 140 -6.78 6.44 -4.96
N PHE A 141 -7.13 6.80 -6.19
CA PHE A 141 -8.02 7.91 -6.50
C PHE A 141 -9.04 7.52 -7.56
N GLY A 142 -10.30 7.86 -7.30
CA GLY A 142 -11.39 7.76 -8.29
C GLY A 142 -12.15 6.44 -8.30
N PHE A 143 -11.61 5.35 -7.77
CA PHE A 143 -12.32 4.07 -7.72
C PHE A 143 -13.17 3.91 -6.45
N LYS A 144 -14.41 3.39 -6.64
CA LYS A 144 -15.40 3.24 -5.57
C LYS A 144 -15.55 1.80 -5.07
N ASN A 145 -14.88 0.83 -5.66
CA ASN A 145 -14.95 -0.58 -5.24
C ASN A 145 -13.57 -1.18 -5.01
N ALA A 146 -13.51 -2.15 -4.12
CA ALA A 146 -12.27 -2.76 -3.65
C ALA A 146 -11.50 -3.47 -4.77
N GLU A 147 -12.17 -4.20 -5.67
CA GLU A 147 -11.54 -4.91 -6.78
C GLU A 147 -10.79 -3.94 -7.70
N ASN A 148 -11.44 -2.85 -8.11
CA ASN A 148 -10.80 -1.85 -8.98
C ASN A 148 -9.62 -1.14 -8.30
N ILE A 149 -9.71 -0.86 -6.99
CA ILE A 149 -8.60 -0.29 -6.21
C ILE A 149 -7.41 -1.28 -6.21
N ILE A 150 -7.66 -2.55 -5.89
CA ILE A 150 -6.61 -3.57 -5.89
C ILE A 150 -5.99 -3.75 -7.28
N LEU A 151 -6.80 -3.80 -8.35
CA LEU A 151 -6.28 -3.91 -9.72
C LEU A 151 -5.40 -2.72 -10.08
N ASN A 152 -5.81 -1.49 -9.74
CA ASN A 152 -5.01 -0.29 -9.99
C ASN A 152 -3.66 -0.34 -9.27
N LEU A 153 -3.65 -0.72 -7.99
CA LEU A 153 -2.42 -0.88 -7.20
C LEU A 153 -1.53 -2.04 -7.69
N LEU A 154 -2.11 -3.11 -8.24
CA LEU A 154 -1.38 -4.24 -8.84
C LEU A 154 -0.72 -3.86 -10.16
N ILE A 155 -1.45 -3.17 -11.02
CA ILE A 155 -0.95 -2.72 -12.33
C ILE A 155 0.13 -1.68 -12.10
N ASP A 156 -0.08 -0.74 -11.16
CA ASP A 156 0.87 0.29 -10.72
C ASP A 156 1.48 1.04 -11.91
N ASP A 157 0.60 1.45 -12.86
CA ASP A 157 0.97 2.09 -14.13
C ASP A 157 1.70 3.41 -13.91
N GLY A 158 2.82 3.60 -14.59
CA GLY A 158 3.64 4.81 -14.50
C GLY A 158 4.57 4.88 -13.28
N VAL A 159 4.58 3.88 -12.41
CA VAL A 159 5.48 3.78 -11.25
C VAL A 159 6.57 2.75 -11.55
N VAL A 160 7.74 3.23 -11.94
CA VAL A 160 8.85 2.36 -12.42
C VAL A 160 9.25 1.31 -11.38
N GLU A 161 9.32 1.70 -10.11
CA GLU A 161 9.71 0.83 -9.00
C GLU A 161 8.59 -0.10 -8.53
N ARG A 162 7.36 0.05 -9.03
CA ARG A 162 6.18 -0.74 -8.62
C ARG A 162 5.99 -0.78 -7.10
N ASN A 163 6.24 0.32 -6.42
CA ASN A 163 6.22 0.38 -4.95
C ASN A 163 4.84 0.07 -4.37
N GLN A 164 3.75 0.50 -5.03
CA GLN A 164 2.41 0.21 -4.56
C GLN A 164 2.11 -1.28 -4.66
N ARG A 165 2.48 -1.94 -5.76
CA ARG A 165 2.37 -3.40 -5.92
C ARG A 165 3.18 -4.15 -4.87
N TYR A 166 4.43 -3.77 -4.62
CA TYR A 166 5.28 -4.44 -3.63
C TYR A 166 4.73 -4.31 -2.21
N ASN A 167 4.14 -3.18 -1.85
CA ASN A 167 3.51 -3.00 -0.55
C ASN A 167 2.37 -4.00 -0.31
N LEU A 168 1.57 -4.33 -1.34
CA LEU A 168 0.47 -5.31 -1.24
C LEU A 168 0.97 -6.69 -0.77
N PHE A 169 2.20 -7.07 -1.16
CA PHE A 169 2.77 -8.39 -0.90
C PHE A 169 3.94 -8.39 0.06
N HIS A 170 4.25 -7.25 0.68
CA HIS A 170 5.36 -7.23 1.64
C HIS A 170 5.07 -8.20 2.78
N PRO A 171 5.92 -9.24 2.96
CA PRO A 171 5.59 -10.35 3.83
C PRO A 171 5.74 -10.02 5.32
N ASP A 172 6.49 -8.96 5.65
CA ASP A 172 6.73 -8.54 7.03
C ASP A 172 5.71 -7.53 7.54
N PHE A 173 4.88 -6.94 6.69
CA PHE A 173 3.75 -6.15 7.15
C PHE A 173 2.74 -7.06 7.84
N LYS A 174 2.40 -6.71 9.07
CA LYS A 174 1.48 -7.45 9.93
C LYS A 174 0.18 -6.67 10.15
N TYR A 175 0.24 -5.35 10.05
CA TYR A 175 -0.88 -4.44 10.38
C TYR A 175 -1.20 -3.53 9.20
N ILE A 176 -2.49 -3.24 9.08
CA ILE A 176 -3.04 -2.37 8.05
C ILE A 176 -4.07 -1.41 8.64
N GLY A 177 -4.06 -0.19 8.18
CA GLY A 177 -5.14 0.77 8.39
C GLY A 177 -5.61 1.33 7.06
N ILE A 178 -6.92 1.40 6.87
CA ILE A 178 -7.53 1.88 5.63
C ILE A 178 -8.41 3.08 5.95
N ALA A 179 -8.32 4.11 5.12
CA ALA A 179 -9.22 5.25 5.14
C ALA A 179 -9.67 5.60 3.73
N ALA A 180 -10.93 5.97 3.58
CA ALA A 180 -11.51 6.48 2.34
C ALA A 180 -12.32 7.74 2.63
N GLY A 181 -12.34 8.67 1.68
CA GLY A 181 -13.09 9.92 1.82
C GLY A 181 -13.22 10.67 0.51
N ALA A 182 -14.00 11.75 0.55
CA ALA A 182 -14.23 12.59 -0.61
C ALA A 182 -12.94 13.28 -1.07
N HIS A 183 -12.77 13.41 -2.38
CA HIS A 183 -11.68 14.12 -3.00
C HIS A 183 -12.19 15.09 -4.06
N ARG A 184 -11.78 16.37 -3.98
CA ARG A 184 -12.32 17.45 -4.82
C ARG A 184 -12.20 17.16 -6.32
N GLU A 185 -11.06 16.63 -6.77
CA GLU A 185 -10.79 16.41 -8.20
C GLU A 185 -11.19 15.00 -8.68
N TYR A 186 -11.05 13.98 -7.82
CA TYR A 186 -11.27 12.58 -8.21
C TYR A 186 -12.54 11.96 -7.62
N GLY A 187 -13.34 12.74 -6.83
CA GLY A 187 -14.53 12.26 -6.16
C GLY A 187 -14.24 11.45 -4.90
N ILE A 188 -13.24 10.59 -4.93
CA ILE A 188 -12.80 9.77 -3.80
C ILE A 188 -11.28 9.64 -3.78
N CYS A 189 -10.69 9.57 -2.59
CA CYS A 189 -9.35 9.03 -2.38
C CYS A 189 -9.38 7.96 -1.29
N VAL A 190 -8.46 7.01 -1.42
CA VAL A 190 -8.23 5.91 -0.48
C VAL A 190 -6.77 5.91 -0.09
N VAL A 191 -6.52 5.78 1.20
CA VAL A 191 -5.17 5.65 1.78
C VAL A 191 -5.10 4.34 2.55
N ILE A 192 -4.09 3.53 2.25
CA ILE A 192 -3.81 2.25 2.90
C ILE A 192 -2.46 2.38 3.59
N GLY A 193 -2.44 2.42 4.92
CA GLY A 193 -1.22 2.42 5.72
C GLY A 193 -0.83 1.01 6.16
N TYR A 194 0.45 0.69 6.10
CA TYR A 194 1.02 -0.60 6.51
C TYR A 194 2.07 -0.42 7.58
N ALA A 195 2.18 -1.38 8.50
CA ALA A 195 3.28 -1.42 9.48
C ALA A 195 3.68 -2.86 9.81
N MET A 196 4.98 -3.05 10.13
CA MET A 196 5.50 -4.34 10.59
C MET A 196 5.12 -4.63 12.04
N ASP A 197 5.13 -3.62 12.88
CA ASP A 197 4.72 -3.71 14.29
C ASP A 197 4.09 -2.40 14.75
N VAL A 198 3.10 -2.51 15.65
CA VAL A 198 2.35 -1.35 16.18
C VAL A 198 2.09 -1.56 17.66
N ARG A 199 2.35 -0.53 18.47
CA ARG A 199 2.18 -0.54 19.92
C ARG A 199 1.46 0.73 20.39
N PRO A 200 0.82 0.74 21.57
CA PRO A 200 0.26 1.95 22.14
C PRO A 200 1.31 3.06 22.32
N LEU A 201 0.90 4.32 22.24
CA LEU A 201 1.78 5.46 22.52
C LEU A 201 2.42 5.34 23.92
N GLY A 202 3.70 5.68 24.00
CA GLY A 202 4.50 5.60 25.23
C GLY A 202 4.94 4.19 25.61
N SER A 203 4.71 3.20 24.74
CA SER A 203 5.25 1.85 24.96
C SER A 203 6.75 1.83 24.71
N GLU A 204 7.49 1.07 25.50
CA GLU A 204 8.91 0.85 25.25
C GLU A 204 9.13 0.15 23.91
N PRO A 205 10.16 0.53 23.15
CA PRO A 205 10.50 -0.11 21.89
C PRO A 205 10.85 -1.58 22.13
N LYS A 206 10.51 -2.46 21.22
CA LYS A 206 11.02 -3.84 21.24
C LYS A 206 12.55 -3.80 21.27
N ASN A 207 13.14 -4.72 22.01
CA ASN A 207 14.59 -4.84 22.02
C ASN A 207 15.09 -5.06 20.60
N VAL A 208 16.00 -4.19 20.16
CA VAL A 208 16.56 -4.23 18.79
C VAL A 208 17.15 -5.61 18.48
N SER A 209 17.71 -6.29 19.49
CA SER A 209 18.24 -7.66 19.34
C SER A 209 17.13 -8.65 18.99
N ASP A 210 15.97 -8.57 19.64
CA ASP A 210 14.86 -9.49 19.40
C ASP A 210 14.24 -9.25 18.01
N PHE A 211 14.15 -7.99 17.60
CA PHE A 211 13.69 -7.62 16.27
C PHE A 211 14.62 -8.14 15.17
N ILE A 212 15.93 -7.94 15.33
CA ILE A 212 16.95 -8.44 14.39
C ILE A 212 16.91 -9.98 14.32
N GLN A 213 16.78 -10.66 15.44
CA GLN A 213 16.69 -12.14 15.47
C GLN A 213 15.42 -12.65 14.78
N GLU A 214 14.26 -12.00 15.03
CA GLU A 214 13.00 -12.33 14.34
C GLU A 214 13.11 -12.10 12.84
N TYR A 215 13.68 -10.98 12.41
CA TYR A 215 13.90 -10.65 11.00
C TYR A 215 14.84 -11.66 10.32
N ILE A 216 15.97 -11.98 10.93
CA ILE A 216 16.93 -12.98 10.42
C ILE A 216 16.27 -14.35 10.30
N LYS A 217 15.55 -14.79 11.35
CA LYS A 217 14.83 -16.07 11.35
C LYS A 217 13.79 -16.14 10.22
N ASN A 218 13.04 -15.07 10.01
CA ASN A 218 12.04 -15.01 8.95
C ASN A 218 12.68 -15.02 7.56
N THR A 219 13.79 -14.31 7.37
CA THR A 219 14.54 -14.27 6.12
C THR A 219 15.15 -15.64 5.79
N MET A 220 15.77 -16.30 6.76
CA MET A 220 16.34 -17.65 6.59
C MET A 220 15.26 -18.69 6.28
N ASN A 221 14.11 -18.62 6.95
CA ASN A 221 13.01 -19.54 6.66
C ASN A 221 12.46 -19.33 5.23
N ARG A 222 12.47 -18.10 4.70
CA ARG A 222 12.08 -17.81 3.31
C ARG A 222 13.06 -18.36 2.31
N GLN A 223 14.36 -18.24 2.54
CA GLN A 223 15.37 -18.81 1.66
C GLN A 223 15.25 -20.33 1.59
N LYS A 224 14.95 -21.01 2.72
CA LYS A 224 14.68 -22.45 2.74
C LYS A 224 13.39 -22.84 1.98
N ILE A 225 12.35 -21.99 1.99
CA ILE A 225 11.11 -22.25 1.24
C ILE A 225 11.31 -22.02 -0.26
N LEU A 226 12.13 -21.03 -0.62
CA LEU A 226 12.39 -20.67 -2.02
C LEU A 226 13.43 -21.61 -2.68
N ASN A 227 14.34 -22.21 -1.91
CA ASN A 227 15.36 -23.13 -2.38
C ASN A 227 15.47 -24.38 -1.48
N PRO A 228 14.52 -25.33 -1.56
CA PRO A 228 14.51 -26.52 -0.70
C PRO A 228 15.66 -27.51 -1.01
N PHE A 229 16.45 -27.29 -2.07
CA PHE A 229 17.51 -28.19 -2.54
C PHE A 229 18.92 -27.55 -2.60
N GLN A 230 19.16 -26.37 -2.02
CA GLN A 230 20.52 -25.85 -1.87
C GLN A 230 21.14 -26.43 -0.61
N GLU A 231 22.01 -27.45 -0.80
CA GLU A 231 23.06 -27.79 0.14
C GLU A 231 24.03 -26.60 0.23
N ASP A 232 24.56 -26.35 1.43
CA ASP A 232 25.44 -25.23 1.73
C ASP A 232 26.65 -25.19 0.77
N GLU A 233 26.62 -24.38 -0.29
CA GLU A 233 27.85 -24.01 -1.00
C GLU A 233 28.47 -22.78 -0.32
N PRO A 234 29.75 -22.82 0.01
CA PRO A 234 30.46 -21.67 0.54
C PRO A 234 30.73 -20.67 -0.59
N ASP A 235 30.45 -19.41 -0.31
CA ASP A 235 30.86 -18.22 -1.06
C ASP A 235 30.08 -17.88 -2.36
N ALA A 236 28.88 -17.30 -2.21
CA ALA A 236 28.29 -16.46 -3.24
C ALA A 236 28.53 -14.95 -2.94
N PRO A 237 28.75 -14.11 -3.99
CA PRO A 237 29.19 -12.74 -3.80
C PRO A 237 28.12 -11.84 -3.17
N ASP A 238 28.62 -11.00 -2.31
CA ASP A 238 28.07 -9.94 -1.50
C ASP A 238 26.89 -9.16 -2.14
N ASN A 239 25.65 -9.58 -1.85
CA ASN A 239 24.47 -8.77 -2.06
C ASN A 239 24.17 -8.01 -0.76
N THR A 240 24.89 -6.90 -0.55
CA THR A 240 24.66 -6.00 0.58
C THR A 240 23.29 -5.34 0.48
N VAL A 241 22.33 -5.86 1.23
CA VAL A 241 21.08 -5.15 1.55
C VAL A 241 21.42 -4.07 2.58
N SER A 242 21.45 -2.82 2.17
CA SER A 242 21.66 -1.68 3.08
C SER A 242 20.43 -1.43 3.90
N LEU A 243 20.33 -2.01 5.10
CA LEU A 243 19.31 -1.67 6.10
C LEU A 243 19.67 -0.32 6.75
N LYS A 244 18.89 0.71 6.45
CA LYS A 244 18.91 1.97 7.22
C LYS A 244 18.09 1.78 8.49
N ILE A 245 18.73 1.50 9.62
CA ILE A 245 18.10 1.54 10.92
C ILE A 245 18.12 3.01 11.39
N VAL A 246 16.99 3.68 11.37
CA VAL A 246 16.85 5.00 11.96
C VAL A 246 16.49 4.81 13.44
N LYS A 247 17.47 4.91 14.33
CA LYS A 247 17.22 5.06 15.76
C LYS A 247 16.80 6.49 16.05
N SER A 248 15.55 6.73 16.36
CA SER A 248 15.14 7.96 17.03
C SER A 248 15.37 7.78 18.53
N GLN A 249 16.48 8.26 19.05
CA GLN A 249 16.60 8.51 20.48
C GLN A 249 16.09 9.92 20.77
N LYS A 250 14.98 10.04 21.50
CA LYS A 250 14.60 11.28 22.17
C LYS A 250 15.66 11.58 23.23
N THR A 251 16.57 12.47 22.95
CA THR A 251 17.37 13.13 23.97
C THR A 251 16.60 14.36 24.47
N ILE A 252 16.34 14.40 25.76
CA ILE A 252 15.93 15.61 26.47
C ILE A 252 17.06 16.63 26.32
N GLY A 253 16.85 17.67 25.50
CA GLY A 253 17.83 18.73 25.22
C GLY A 253 18.58 18.61 23.90
N GLY A 254 17.95 19.10 22.85
CA GLY A 254 18.43 19.64 21.58
C GLY A 254 19.71 19.11 20.96
N LYS A 255 19.56 18.48 19.87
CA LYS A 255 20.34 18.25 18.64
C LYS A 255 20.42 16.78 18.25
N LEU A 256 19.73 16.45 17.15
CA LEU A 256 19.86 15.13 16.48
C LEU A 256 21.28 14.93 15.96
N LYS A 257 21.98 13.89 16.43
CA LYS A 257 23.12 13.32 15.72
C LYS A 257 22.68 12.03 14.99
N LYS A 258 22.70 12.09 13.66
CA LYS A 258 22.57 10.88 12.81
C LYS A 258 23.79 9.99 13.00
N ILE A 259 23.59 8.79 13.48
CA ILE A 259 24.64 7.76 13.49
C ILE A 259 24.26 6.72 12.41
N THR A 260 25.04 6.72 11.33
CA THR A 260 24.95 5.70 10.29
C THR A 260 26.04 4.65 10.58
N LYS A 261 25.65 3.42 10.96
CA LYS A 261 26.58 2.29 11.00
C LYS A 261 26.35 1.47 9.72
N LYS A 262 27.39 1.37 8.89
CA LYS A 262 27.47 0.35 7.84
C LYS A 262 27.87 -0.96 8.51
N ILE A 263 27.06 -1.99 8.35
CA ILE A 263 27.45 -3.36 8.67
C ILE A 263 27.87 -3.99 7.35
N LYS A 264 29.11 -4.48 7.33
CA LYS A 264 29.66 -5.26 6.23
C LYS A 264 29.20 -6.70 6.36
#